data_3f15ad58d8c9f028b7faf2261c1e79f3
#
_entry.id   3f15ad58d8c9f028b7faf2261c1e79f3
#
_cell.length_a   1.000
_cell.length_b   1.000
_cell.length_c   1.000
_cell.angle_alpha   90.00
_cell.angle_beta   90.00
_cell.angle_gamma   90.00
#
_symmetry.space_group_name_H-M   'P 1'
#
loop_
_entity.id
_entity.type
_entity.pdbx_description
1 polymer ?
#
loop_
_entity_poly.entity_id
_entity_poly.type
_entity_poly.pdbx_seq_one_letter_code
_entity_poly.pdbx_strand_id
1 'polypeptide(L)'
;MRKELIASLSMLGSLAASGAAAAQTCATPPSCETLGFTKSETDCDGLEALKCPFDQSKLYCPQGGGDDTSAAVPGAIVYSDGTISESVIDDKTPIGVVAYVKDGIRFVVSLTEVSKTWSSGHEDVSCLTNYTSSSTAMTDMNGKTNTMCIVNYENNNVKKYSYPAAEYCHTYSAVSSGKGSSGWYLPAAGELKAMSYSYGAINLGLQKLSKTQISSNYYWSSSEYYDYYAWYVSPSDGGMNFTSNKNLSGPV
;
A
#
# COMPACT_ATOMS: atom_id res chain seq x y z
N MET A 1 2.77 -3.18 -15.11
CA MET A 1 1.48 -3.09 -15.82
C MET A 1 0.73 -4.41 -16.00
N ARG A 2 1.38 -5.55 -16.30
CA ARG A 2 0.65 -6.84 -16.47
C ARG A 2 0.23 -7.56 -15.18
N LYS A 3 0.79 -7.24 -14.01
CA LYS A 3 0.57 -8.02 -12.77
C LYS A 3 -0.72 -7.68 -12.01
N GLU A 4 -1.21 -6.47 -12.05
CA GLU A 4 -2.44 -6.12 -11.33
C GLU A 4 -3.72 -6.59 -12.02
N LEU A 5 -3.75 -6.59 -13.35
CA LEU A 5 -4.90 -7.16 -14.10
C LEU A 5 -4.98 -8.69 -13.99
N ILE A 6 -3.84 -9.37 -13.82
CA ILE A 6 -3.80 -10.83 -13.64
C ILE A 6 -4.27 -11.23 -12.23
N ALA A 7 -3.99 -10.42 -11.20
CA ALA A 7 -4.42 -10.69 -9.83
C ALA A 7 -5.95 -10.59 -9.66
N SER A 8 -6.63 -9.68 -10.36
CA SER A 8 -8.10 -9.61 -10.34
C SER A 8 -8.77 -10.74 -11.11
N LEU A 9 -8.10 -11.34 -12.09
CA LEU A 9 -8.65 -12.47 -12.85
C LEU A 9 -8.51 -13.81 -12.11
N SER A 10 -7.53 -13.96 -11.22
CA SER A 10 -7.30 -15.21 -10.47
C SER A 10 -8.25 -15.41 -9.27
N MET A 11 -9.01 -14.39 -8.87
CA MET A 11 -10.04 -14.55 -7.83
C MET A 11 -11.37 -15.16 -8.32
N LEU A 12 -11.55 -15.36 -9.62
CA LEU A 12 -12.74 -16.00 -10.20
C LEU A 12 -12.59 -17.51 -10.43
N GLY A 13 -11.47 -18.11 -10.01
CA GLY A 13 -11.11 -19.49 -10.32
C GLY A 13 -11.11 -20.49 -9.16
N SER A 14 -11.65 -20.18 -7.98
CA SER A 14 -11.60 -21.07 -6.83
C SER A 14 -12.98 -21.30 -6.22
N LEU A 15 -13.84 -22.04 -6.92
CA LEU A 15 -14.99 -22.74 -6.33
C LEU A 15 -14.78 -24.23 -6.55
N ALA A 16 -14.38 -24.89 -5.46
CA ALA A 16 -14.13 -26.32 -5.40
C ALA A 16 -15.42 -27.11 -5.58
N ALA A 17 -15.29 -28.20 -6.31
CA ALA A 17 -16.33 -29.14 -6.67
C ALA A 17 -16.92 -29.85 -5.47
N SER A 18 -18.25 -29.90 -5.41
CA SER A 18 -19.00 -31.08 -4.93
C SER A 18 -20.30 -31.22 -5.70
N GLY A 19 -20.33 -32.24 -6.54
CA GLY A 19 -21.44 -33.07 -6.99
C GLY A 19 -22.73 -32.41 -7.47
N ALA A 20 -22.81 -32.13 -8.74
CA ALA A 20 -23.92 -32.39 -9.69
C ALA A 20 -23.59 -31.59 -10.97
N ALA A 21 -23.60 -32.26 -12.12
CA ALA A 21 -23.40 -31.60 -13.41
C ALA A 21 -24.58 -30.67 -13.72
N ALA A 22 -24.50 -29.46 -13.24
CA ALA A 22 -25.28 -28.36 -13.76
C ALA A 22 -24.50 -27.78 -14.95
N ALA A 23 -25.16 -27.62 -16.10
CA ALA A 23 -24.57 -26.97 -17.27
C ALA A 23 -23.87 -25.67 -16.84
N GLN A 24 -22.55 -25.63 -16.99
CA GLN A 24 -21.79 -24.41 -16.82
C GLN A 24 -22.21 -23.45 -17.92
N THR A 25 -23.07 -22.51 -17.59
CA THR A 25 -23.23 -21.31 -18.40
C THR A 25 -21.89 -20.61 -18.33
N CYS A 26 -21.12 -20.58 -19.42
CA CYS A 26 -19.94 -19.76 -19.56
C CYS A 26 -20.33 -18.33 -19.21
N ALA A 27 -19.78 -17.79 -18.12
CA ALA A 27 -19.97 -16.40 -17.80
C ALA A 27 -19.40 -15.59 -18.98
N THR A 28 -20.21 -14.69 -19.52
CA THR A 28 -19.74 -13.73 -20.53
C THR A 28 -18.59 -12.94 -19.90
N PRO A 29 -17.41 -12.88 -20.54
CA PRO A 29 -16.32 -12.08 -20.01
C PRO A 29 -16.81 -10.65 -19.82
N PRO A 30 -16.37 -9.95 -18.76
CA PRO A 30 -16.74 -8.55 -18.56
C PRO A 30 -16.35 -7.73 -19.79
N SER A 31 -17.25 -6.85 -20.25
CA SER A 31 -16.94 -5.98 -21.39
C SER A 31 -15.83 -4.98 -21.02
N CYS A 32 -15.12 -4.47 -22.03
CA CYS A 32 -14.11 -3.45 -21.83
C CYS A 32 -14.70 -2.22 -21.12
N GLU A 33 -15.93 -1.85 -21.44
CA GLU A 33 -16.65 -0.73 -20.83
C GLU A 33 -16.93 -0.98 -19.35
N THR A 34 -17.30 -2.20 -18.97
CA THR A 34 -17.50 -2.60 -17.55
C THR A 34 -16.21 -2.54 -16.75
N LEU A 35 -15.07 -2.70 -17.43
CA LEU A 35 -13.73 -2.59 -16.83
C LEU A 35 -13.18 -1.16 -16.87
N GLY A 36 -13.96 -0.18 -17.39
CA GLY A 36 -13.56 1.22 -17.45
C GLY A 36 -12.78 1.62 -18.72
N PHE A 37 -12.67 0.73 -19.72
CA PHE A 37 -12.03 1.02 -21.00
C PHE A 37 -13.08 1.62 -21.96
N THR A 38 -13.29 2.93 -21.88
CA THR A 38 -14.41 3.59 -22.56
C THR A 38 -14.02 4.37 -23.80
N LYS A 39 -12.73 4.62 -24.04
CA LYS A 39 -12.27 5.38 -25.21
C LYS A 39 -11.92 4.46 -26.37
N SER A 40 -12.35 4.83 -27.59
CA SER A 40 -11.89 4.24 -28.84
C SER A 40 -10.84 5.15 -29.43
N GLU A 41 -9.68 4.58 -29.67
CA GLU A 41 -8.52 5.10 -30.41
C GLU A 41 -8.14 6.58 -30.32
N THR A 42 -6.92 6.78 -30.10
CA THR A 42 -5.87 7.66 -30.54
C THR A 42 -5.37 8.72 -29.59
N ASP A 43 -6.05 9.15 -28.57
CA ASP A 43 -5.42 10.17 -27.76
C ASP A 43 -5.83 10.14 -26.28
N CYS A 44 -4.88 9.69 -25.49
CA CYS A 44 -4.89 9.89 -24.04
C CYS A 44 -4.08 11.14 -23.66
N ASP A 45 -4.07 12.18 -24.53
CA ASP A 45 -3.39 13.45 -24.30
C ASP A 45 -1.90 13.30 -23.91
N GLY A 46 -1.19 12.42 -24.63
CA GLY A 46 0.23 12.15 -24.38
C GLY A 46 0.53 11.16 -23.24
N LEU A 47 -0.49 10.58 -22.63
CA LEU A 47 -0.34 9.54 -21.61
C LEU A 47 -0.32 8.15 -22.25
N GLU A 48 0.47 7.23 -21.71
CA GLU A 48 0.49 5.84 -22.15
C GLU A 48 -0.85 5.15 -21.82
N ALA A 49 -1.62 4.86 -22.88
CA ALA A 49 -2.91 4.23 -22.77
C ALA A 49 -2.80 2.74 -22.50
N LEU A 50 -3.59 2.23 -21.55
CA LEU A 50 -3.77 0.79 -21.37
C LEU A 50 -4.79 0.26 -22.36
N LYS A 51 -4.45 -0.80 -23.09
CA LYS A 51 -5.37 -1.46 -24.00
C LYS A 51 -6.21 -2.52 -23.28
N CYS A 52 -7.49 -2.57 -23.60
CA CYS A 52 -8.35 -3.61 -23.07
C CYS A 52 -7.87 -5.00 -23.52
N PRO A 53 -7.77 -6.00 -22.63
CA PRO A 53 -7.34 -7.35 -22.98
C PRO A 53 -8.25 -8.05 -23.99
N PHE A 54 -9.52 -7.68 -24.04
CA PHE A 54 -10.55 -8.33 -24.87
C PHE A 54 -10.85 -7.56 -26.17
N ASP A 55 -10.51 -6.28 -26.23
CA ASP A 55 -10.70 -5.43 -27.40
C ASP A 55 -9.59 -4.38 -27.43
N GLN A 56 -8.59 -4.61 -28.28
CA GLN A 56 -7.40 -3.75 -28.41
C GLN A 56 -7.72 -2.35 -28.98
N SER A 57 -8.94 -2.13 -29.50
CA SER A 57 -9.41 -0.83 -29.93
C SER A 57 -9.95 0.02 -28.76
N LYS A 58 -10.17 -0.56 -27.60
CA LYS A 58 -10.62 0.12 -26.40
C LYS A 58 -9.45 0.45 -25.49
N LEU A 59 -9.39 1.72 -25.13
CA LEU A 59 -8.34 2.26 -24.30
C LEU A 59 -8.91 2.68 -22.93
N TYR A 60 -8.16 2.41 -21.90
CA TYR A 60 -8.28 3.13 -20.64
C TYR A 60 -7.25 4.25 -20.67
N CYS A 61 -7.73 5.45 -20.87
CA CYS A 61 -6.93 6.62 -20.59
C CYS A 61 -7.01 6.86 -19.08
N PRO A 62 -5.88 6.88 -18.34
CA PRO A 62 -5.90 7.39 -16.99
C PRO A 62 -6.64 8.72 -17.03
N GLN A 63 -7.77 8.83 -16.32
CA GLN A 63 -8.63 10.03 -16.44
C GLN A 63 -7.78 11.26 -16.14
N GLY A 64 -7.56 12.06 -17.16
CA GLY A 64 -7.23 13.46 -17.02
C GLY A 64 -8.44 14.23 -16.49
N GLY A 65 -8.84 13.94 -15.31
CA GLY A 65 -9.41 14.98 -14.48
C GLY A 65 -8.23 15.84 -14.17
N GLY A 66 -8.18 17.10 -14.56
CA GLY A 66 -7.08 18.05 -14.44
C GLY A 66 -6.05 17.88 -13.32
N ASP A 67 -5.74 16.66 -12.98
CA ASP A 67 -4.71 16.20 -12.08
C ASP A 67 -3.46 16.07 -12.91
N ASP A 68 -2.59 17.01 -12.71
CA ASP A 68 -1.22 16.99 -13.16
C ASP A 68 -0.55 15.68 -12.67
N THR A 69 -0.72 14.57 -13.44
CA THR A 69 -0.06 13.29 -13.14
C THR A 69 1.46 13.41 -13.24
N SER A 70 1.97 14.50 -13.82
CA SER A 70 3.38 14.88 -13.77
C SER A 70 3.84 15.19 -12.34
N ALA A 71 2.91 15.59 -11.45
CA ALA A 71 3.19 15.91 -10.05
C ALA A 71 3.32 14.71 -9.11
N ALA A 72 3.07 13.49 -9.58
CA ALA A 72 3.18 12.29 -8.75
C ALA A 72 4.64 11.83 -8.56
N VAL A 73 5.49 12.73 -8.13
CA VAL A 73 6.90 12.47 -7.78
C VAL A 73 7.05 12.34 -6.27
N PRO A 74 8.06 11.61 -5.76
CA PRO A 74 8.34 11.57 -4.33
C PRO A 74 8.51 12.98 -3.76
N GLY A 75 7.86 13.24 -2.63
CA GLY A 75 7.83 14.56 -1.98
C GLY A 75 6.62 15.43 -2.38
N ALA A 76 5.85 15.06 -3.41
CA ALA A 76 4.60 15.76 -3.75
C ALA A 76 3.53 15.51 -2.68
N ILE A 77 2.70 16.51 -2.44
CA ILE A 77 1.63 16.52 -1.44
C ILE A 77 0.38 15.88 -2.05
N VAL A 78 -0.26 14.99 -1.31
CA VAL A 78 -1.53 14.36 -1.70
C VAL A 78 -2.66 14.96 -0.88
N TYR A 79 -3.75 15.32 -1.54
CA TYR A 79 -4.93 15.95 -0.94
C TYR A 79 -6.13 14.98 -0.90
N SER A 80 -7.08 15.28 -0.02
CA SER A 80 -8.27 14.43 0.22
C SER A 80 -9.22 14.33 -0.98
N ASP A 81 -9.16 15.25 -1.92
CA ASP A 81 -9.89 15.21 -3.18
C ASP A 81 -9.17 14.41 -4.29
N GLY A 82 -7.93 13.96 -4.02
CA GLY A 82 -7.09 13.21 -4.94
C GLY A 82 -6.08 14.03 -5.70
N THR A 83 -6.10 15.36 -5.56
CA THR A 83 -5.08 16.23 -6.15
C THR A 83 -3.69 15.86 -5.60
N ILE A 84 -2.69 15.93 -6.47
CA ILE A 84 -1.28 15.79 -6.11
C ILE A 84 -0.55 17.04 -6.60
N SER A 85 0.29 17.64 -5.76
CA SER A 85 1.01 18.86 -6.10
C SER A 85 2.36 18.92 -5.42
N GLU A 86 3.37 19.44 -6.10
CA GLU A 86 4.67 19.72 -5.49
C GLU A 86 4.65 20.98 -4.61
N SER A 87 3.63 21.81 -4.76
CA SER A 87 3.42 23.03 -3.97
C SER A 87 2.23 22.87 -3.03
N VAL A 88 2.23 23.62 -1.92
CA VAL A 88 1.08 23.70 -1.03
C VAL A 88 -0.09 24.39 -1.74
N ILE A 89 -1.28 23.86 -1.57
CA ILE A 89 -2.54 24.44 -2.05
C ILE A 89 -3.38 24.76 -0.83
N ASP A 90 -3.57 26.05 -0.54
CA ASP A 90 -4.08 26.54 0.75
C ASP A 90 -5.55 26.15 1.04
N ASP A 91 -6.37 25.97 0.02
CA ASP A 91 -7.79 25.62 0.14
C ASP A 91 -8.07 24.11 0.10
N LYS A 92 -7.03 23.27 0.02
CA LYS A 92 -7.16 21.81 0.00
C LYS A 92 -6.62 21.16 1.29
N THR A 93 -7.22 20.04 1.67
CA THR A 93 -6.82 19.30 2.86
C THR A 93 -5.74 18.27 2.50
N PRO A 94 -4.50 18.44 2.94
CA PRO A 94 -3.44 17.47 2.70
C PRO A 94 -3.66 16.23 3.57
N ILE A 95 -3.41 15.05 2.99
CA ILE A 95 -3.55 13.75 3.65
C ILE A 95 -2.26 12.96 3.76
N GLY A 96 -1.26 13.29 2.94
CA GLY A 96 0.01 12.59 2.94
C GLY A 96 0.99 13.16 1.93
N VAL A 97 2.14 12.53 1.84
CA VAL A 97 3.22 12.87 0.91
C VAL A 97 3.57 11.62 0.09
N VAL A 98 3.74 11.78 -1.22
CA VAL A 98 4.18 10.69 -2.10
C VAL A 98 5.58 10.23 -1.67
N ALA A 99 5.70 8.94 -1.35
CA ALA A 99 6.93 8.36 -0.85
C ALA A 99 7.68 7.51 -1.89
N TYR A 100 6.95 6.94 -2.83
CA TYR A 100 7.54 6.08 -3.85
C TYR A 100 6.66 6.04 -5.09
N VAL A 101 7.30 6.10 -6.25
CA VAL A 101 6.62 5.93 -7.55
C VAL A 101 7.53 5.09 -8.44
N LYS A 102 7.07 3.93 -8.88
CA LYS A 102 7.76 3.10 -9.86
C LYS A 102 6.80 2.07 -10.46
N ASP A 103 6.86 1.89 -11.76
CA ASP A 103 6.12 0.84 -12.48
C ASP A 103 4.61 0.81 -12.17
N GLY A 104 3.97 1.99 -12.00
CA GLY A 104 2.56 2.12 -11.63
C GLY A 104 2.26 1.92 -10.15
N ILE A 105 3.26 1.59 -9.33
CA ILE A 105 3.13 1.49 -7.87
C ILE A 105 3.38 2.88 -7.27
N ARG A 106 2.49 3.30 -6.37
CA ARG A 106 2.62 4.55 -5.63
C ARG A 106 2.33 4.31 -4.16
N PHE A 107 3.26 4.70 -3.31
CA PHE A 107 3.05 4.76 -1.86
C PHE A 107 2.94 6.20 -1.39
N VAL A 108 2.11 6.42 -0.39
CA VAL A 108 1.89 7.70 0.27
C VAL A 108 2.14 7.49 1.76
N VAL A 109 2.93 8.34 2.38
CA VAL A 109 3.10 8.36 3.85
C VAL A 109 2.11 9.33 4.46
N SER A 110 1.61 9.00 5.66
CA SER A 110 0.74 9.86 6.44
C SER A 110 1.47 11.11 6.94
N LEU A 111 0.71 12.10 7.40
CA LEU A 111 1.25 13.33 7.98
C LEU A 111 1.51 13.23 9.49
N THR A 112 1.29 12.06 10.07
CA THR A 112 1.44 11.79 11.50
C THR A 112 2.23 10.50 11.71
N GLU A 113 3.02 10.49 12.76
CA GLU A 113 3.81 9.36 13.22
C GLU A 113 3.45 9.06 14.67
N VAL A 114 3.37 7.80 15.03
CA VAL A 114 3.19 7.36 16.41
C VAL A 114 4.10 6.18 16.71
N SER A 115 4.37 5.94 17.99
CA SER A 115 5.09 4.73 18.41
C SER A 115 4.10 3.70 18.93
N LYS A 116 4.22 2.47 18.43
CA LYS A 116 3.40 1.31 18.82
C LYS A 116 4.29 0.09 19.01
N THR A 117 3.83 -0.86 19.83
CA THR A 117 4.40 -2.21 19.81
C THR A 117 3.91 -2.95 18.58
N TRP A 118 4.75 -3.83 18.01
CA TRP A 118 4.33 -4.68 16.90
C TRP A 118 3.26 -5.68 17.37
N SER A 119 3.53 -6.32 18.51
CA SER A 119 2.61 -7.25 19.20
C SER A 119 2.74 -7.09 20.72
N SER A 120 1.69 -7.42 21.47
CA SER A 120 1.72 -7.47 22.93
C SER A 120 2.43 -8.73 23.47
N GLY A 121 2.80 -9.67 22.62
CA GLY A 121 3.49 -10.91 22.99
C GLY A 121 4.26 -11.53 21.84
N HIS A 122 4.69 -12.77 22.00
CA HIS A 122 5.51 -13.50 21.05
C HIS A 122 4.72 -14.66 20.47
N GLU A 123 4.40 -14.56 19.20
CA GLU A 123 3.67 -15.57 18.45
C GLU A 123 3.97 -15.43 16.96
N ASP A 124 3.99 -16.56 16.27
CA ASP A 124 4.08 -16.62 14.82
C ASP A 124 2.67 -16.37 14.24
N VAL A 125 2.54 -15.36 13.40
CA VAL A 125 1.26 -15.03 12.75
C VAL A 125 1.10 -15.91 11.53
N SER A 126 0.42 -17.03 11.67
CA SER A 126 0.39 -18.15 10.72
C SER A 126 -0.05 -17.79 9.28
N CYS A 127 -0.66 -16.64 9.07
CA CYS A 127 -1.03 -16.16 7.74
C CYS A 127 0.03 -15.26 7.09
N LEU A 128 1.12 -14.94 7.80
CA LEU A 128 2.27 -14.23 7.24
C LEU A 128 3.33 -15.20 6.70
N THR A 129 4.18 -14.68 5.83
CA THR A 129 5.41 -15.37 5.43
C THR A 129 6.54 -14.97 6.36
N ASN A 130 7.24 -15.96 6.91
CA ASN A 130 8.44 -15.73 7.70
C ASN A 130 9.66 -15.48 6.80
N TYR A 131 10.17 -14.27 6.86
CA TYR A 131 11.37 -13.86 6.11
C TYR A 131 12.60 -13.95 7.00
N THR A 132 13.41 -15.00 6.85
CA THR A 132 14.56 -15.28 7.71
C THR A 132 15.87 -14.63 7.26
N SER A 133 15.84 -13.80 6.22
CA SER A 133 16.98 -13.01 5.75
C SER A 133 16.55 -11.64 5.26
N SER A 134 17.45 -10.64 5.35
CA SER A 134 17.19 -9.31 4.81
C SER A 134 16.98 -9.32 3.29
N SER A 135 17.68 -10.18 2.57
CA SER A 135 17.54 -10.33 1.12
C SER A 135 16.15 -10.81 0.69
N THR A 136 15.52 -11.66 1.50
CA THR A 136 14.14 -12.10 1.24
C THR A 136 13.12 -11.10 1.78
N ALA A 137 13.35 -10.52 2.95
CA ALA A 137 12.44 -9.51 3.52
C ALA A 137 12.30 -8.26 2.64
N MET A 138 13.39 -7.82 1.98
CA MET A 138 13.33 -6.67 1.07
C MET A 138 12.50 -6.92 -0.20
N THR A 139 12.12 -8.15 -0.49
CA THR A 139 11.22 -8.48 -1.61
C THR A 139 9.74 -8.46 -1.21
N ASP A 140 9.44 -8.34 0.07
CA ASP A 140 8.06 -8.23 0.55
C ASP A 140 7.48 -6.84 0.27
N MET A 141 6.54 -6.78 -0.67
CA MET A 141 5.82 -5.57 -1.09
C MET A 141 4.32 -5.71 -0.80
N ASN A 142 3.95 -6.51 0.21
CA ASN A 142 2.57 -6.88 0.48
C ASN A 142 2.02 -6.24 1.78
N GLY A 143 2.48 -5.03 2.13
CA GLY A 143 2.14 -4.40 3.41
C GLY A 143 0.65 -4.35 3.71
N LYS A 144 -0.18 -4.02 2.71
CA LYS A 144 -1.64 -4.02 2.86
C LYS A 144 -2.19 -5.41 3.17
N THR A 145 -1.76 -6.44 2.45
CA THR A 145 -2.19 -7.82 2.67
C THR A 145 -1.72 -8.33 4.03
N ASN A 146 -0.46 -8.05 4.39
CA ASN A 146 0.10 -8.41 5.69
C ASN A 146 -0.69 -7.76 6.84
N THR A 147 -0.97 -6.45 6.73
CA THR A 147 -1.75 -5.73 7.74
C THR A 147 -3.13 -6.35 7.93
N MET A 148 -3.84 -6.64 6.83
CA MET A 148 -5.15 -7.31 6.90
C MET A 148 -5.06 -8.71 7.49
N CYS A 149 -3.99 -9.46 7.18
CA CYS A 149 -3.72 -10.76 7.79
C CYS A 149 -3.57 -10.62 9.31
N ILE A 150 -2.72 -9.71 9.79
CA ILE A 150 -2.45 -9.50 11.21
C ILE A 150 -3.73 -9.10 11.96
N VAL A 151 -4.50 -8.13 11.45
CA VAL A 151 -5.73 -7.65 12.07
C VAL A 151 -6.79 -8.76 12.11
N ASN A 152 -6.94 -9.54 11.03
CA ASN A 152 -7.86 -10.67 11.00
C ASN A 152 -7.41 -11.82 11.91
N TYR A 153 -6.10 -12.04 12.04
CA TYR A 153 -5.52 -13.04 12.95
C TYR A 153 -5.85 -12.71 14.41
N GLU A 154 -5.70 -11.44 14.81
CA GLU A 154 -6.10 -10.97 16.14
C GLU A 154 -7.58 -11.23 16.43
N ASN A 155 -8.45 -10.92 15.48
CA ASN A 155 -9.89 -11.04 15.64
C ASN A 155 -10.37 -12.52 15.71
N ASN A 156 -9.69 -13.42 15.02
CA ASN A 156 -10.08 -14.84 14.90
C ASN A 156 -9.45 -15.74 15.97
N ASN A 157 -8.31 -15.38 16.53
CA ASN A 157 -7.59 -16.16 17.53
C ASN A 157 -7.84 -15.60 18.94
N VAL A 158 -9.00 -15.86 19.52
CA VAL A 158 -9.38 -15.57 20.92
C VAL A 158 -8.38 -14.61 21.64
N LYS A 159 -8.08 -13.48 21.04
CA LYS A 159 -7.25 -12.36 21.53
C LYS A 159 -6.11 -12.75 22.50
N LYS A 160 -5.30 -13.73 22.13
CA LYS A 160 -4.16 -14.10 22.97
C LYS A 160 -3.17 -12.94 23.05
N TYR A 161 -2.94 -12.26 21.91
CA TYR A 161 -2.11 -11.06 21.81
C TYR A 161 -2.79 -10.02 20.94
N SER A 162 -2.47 -8.73 21.17
CA SER A 162 -2.86 -7.62 20.30
C SER A 162 -1.71 -7.20 19.40
N TYR A 163 -2.04 -6.56 18.28
CA TYR A 163 -1.07 -6.11 17.26
C TYR A 163 -1.21 -4.61 16.99
N PRO A 164 -0.86 -3.75 17.97
CA PRO A 164 -1.19 -2.32 17.95
C PRO A 164 -0.61 -1.56 16.76
N ALA A 165 0.54 -1.98 16.21
CA ALA A 165 1.13 -1.34 15.03
C ALA A 165 0.24 -1.51 13.78
N ALA A 166 -0.16 -2.75 13.49
CA ALA A 166 -1.01 -3.04 12.34
C ALA A 166 -2.43 -2.48 12.53
N GLU A 167 -3.01 -2.64 13.73
CA GLU A 167 -4.34 -2.13 14.06
C GLU A 167 -4.41 -0.61 13.93
N TYR A 168 -3.42 0.12 14.46
CA TYR A 168 -3.34 1.57 14.32
C TYR A 168 -3.33 1.99 12.85
N CYS A 169 -2.43 1.42 12.04
CA CYS A 169 -2.34 1.76 10.63
C CYS A 169 -3.62 1.41 9.87
N HIS A 170 -4.24 0.26 10.18
CA HIS A 170 -5.48 -0.18 9.54
C HIS A 170 -6.67 0.74 9.84
N THR A 171 -6.77 1.23 11.09
CA THR A 171 -7.86 2.10 11.54
C THR A 171 -7.56 3.58 11.37
N TYR A 172 -6.34 3.93 10.96
CA TYR A 172 -5.95 5.32 10.75
C TYR A 172 -6.81 6.00 9.69
N SER A 173 -7.13 7.26 9.94
CA SER A 173 -7.88 8.12 9.04
C SER A 173 -7.29 9.52 9.08
N ALA A 174 -6.82 10.01 7.93
CA ALA A 174 -6.31 11.38 7.80
C ALA A 174 -7.44 12.41 7.74
N VAL A 175 -8.61 11.98 7.24
CA VAL A 175 -9.83 12.80 7.07
C VAL A 175 -11.07 11.93 7.29
N SER A 176 -12.21 12.54 7.62
CA SER A 176 -13.46 11.83 7.89
C SER A 176 -14.13 11.22 6.65
N SER A 177 -13.80 11.73 5.46
CA SER A 177 -14.37 11.25 4.19
C SER A 177 -13.43 11.58 3.03
N GLY A 178 -13.62 10.93 1.89
CA GLY A 178 -12.77 11.11 0.71
C GLY A 178 -11.50 10.24 0.75
N LYS A 179 -10.52 10.61 -0.09
CA LYS A 179 -9.23 9.90 -0.09
C LYS A 179 -8.52 10.14 1.24
N GLY A 180 -7.90 9.08 1.79
CA GLY A 180 -7.23 9.12 3.09
C GLY A 180 -8.15 8.92 4.29
N SER A 181 -9.47 8.72 4.10
CA SER A 181 -10.38 8.34 5.19
C SER A 181 -10.22 6.87 5.60
N SER A 182 -9.61 6.04 4.77
CA SER A 182 -9.34 4.62 5.02
C SER A 182 -8.29 4.08 4.06
N GLY A 183 -7.96 2.79 4.20
CA GLY A 183 -7.05 2.10 3.29
C GLY A 183 -5.58 2.23 3.65
N TRP A 184 -5.27 2.84 4.78
CA TRP A 184 -3.93 2.88 5.35
C TRP A 184 -3.51 1.51 5.89
N TYR A 185 -2.23 1.27 5.93
CA TYR A 185 -1.68 -0.01 6.35
C TYR A 185 -0.25 0.13 6.86
N LEU A 186 0.20 -0.81 7.66
CA LEU A 186 1.59 -0.93 8.10
C LEU A 186 2.43 -1.43 6.90
N PRO A 187 3.41 -0.66 6.41
CA PRO A 187 4.15 -1.04 5.22
C PRO A 187 4.99 -2.31 5.45
N ALA A 188 5.18 -3.09 4.39
CA ALA A 188 6.10 -4.22 4.40
C ALA A 188 7.57 -3.75 4.37
N ALA A 189 8.49 -4.65 4.71
CA ALA A 189 9.92 -4.32 4.77
C ALA A 189 10.49 -3.85 3.42
N GLY A 190 10.06 -4.47 2.33
CA GLY A 190 10.44 -4.04 0.97
C GLY A 190 9.86 -2.68 0.58
N GLU A 191 8.64 -2.37 1.02
CA GLU A 191 8.02 -1.06 0.80
C GLU A 191 8.78 0.04 1.55
N LEU A 192 9.11 -0.15 2.85
CA LEU A 192 9.94 0.77 3.61
C LEU A 192 11.33 0.95 2.98
N LYS A 193 11.93 -0.15 2.51
CA LYS A 193 13.19 -0.10 1.78
C LYS A 193 13.07 0.73 0.50
N ALA A 194 12.00 0.55 -0.27
CA ALA A 194 11.75 1.32 -1.48
C ALA A 194 11.58 2.83 -1.17
N MET A 195 10.88 3.17 -0.08
CA MET A 195 10.70 4.55 0.36
C MET A 195 12.01 5.22 0.78
N SER A 196 13.00 4.47 1.27
CA SER A 196 14.29 5.03 1.71
C SER A 196 15.03 5.77 0.59
N TYR A 197 14.84 5.39 -0.66
CA TYR A 197 15.42 6.10 -1.80
C TYR A 197 14.88 7.52 -1.99
N SER A 198 13.74 7.81 -1.36
CA SER A 198 13.06 9.12 -1.45
C SER A 198 13.01 9.86 -0.11
N TYR A 199 13.75 9.41 0.90
CA TYR A 199 13.70 9.96 2.25
C TYR A 199 13.81 11.48 2.31
N GLY A 200 14.79 12.06 1.61
CA GLY A 200 14.97 13.53 1.57
C GLY A 200 13.77 14.23 0.90
N ALA A 201 13.24 13.69 -0.17
CA ALA A 201 12.09 14.28 -0.86
C ALA A 201 10.82 14.21 0.01
N ILE A 202 10.57 13.08 0.68
CA ILE A 202 9.44 12.93 1.62
C ILE A 202 9.54 14.01 2.71
N ASN A 203 10.70 14.16 3.32
CA ASN A 203 10.91 15.13 4.40
C ASN A 203 10.77 16.59 3.93
N LEU A 204 11.16 16.92 2.70
CA LEU A 204 10.87 18.21 2.08
C LEU A 204 9.37 18.45 1.91
N GLY A 205 8.60 17.43 1.47
CA GLY A 205 7.15 17.51 1.36
C GLY A 205 6.47 17.73 2.72
N LEU A 206 6.89 17.00 3.74
CA LEU A 206 6.40 17.18 5.12
C LEU A 206 6.77 18.59 5.67
N GLN A 207 7.97 19.07 5.40
CA GLN A 207 8.42 20.40 5.80
C GLN A 207 7.56 21.51 5.18
N LYS A 208 7.20 21.40 3.89
CA LYS A 208 6.32 22.37 3.23
C LYS A 208 4.96 22.48 3.94
N LEU A 209 4.48 21.38 4.52
CA LEU A 209 3.25 21.33 5.29
C LEU A 209 3.43 21.68 6.78
N SER A 210 4.61 22.07 7.21
CA SER A 210 4.96 22.29 8.63
C SER A 210 4.66 21.04 9.50
N LYS A 211 4.84 19.84 8.94
CA LYS A 211 4.68 18.57 9.63
C LYS A 211 6.02 18.03 10.13
N THR A 212 5.95 17.19 11.15
CA THR A 212 7.12 16.47 11.65
C THR A 212 7.72 15.62 10.53
N GLN A 213 9.03 15.76 10.32
CA GLN A 213 9.75 14.96 9.35
C GLN A 213 9.92 13.53 9.87
N ILE A 214 9.94 12.57 8.96
CA ILE A 214 10.26 11.18 9.27
C ILE A 214 11.66 11.13 9.90
N SER A 215 11.77 10.48 11.05
CA SER A 215 13.05 10.32 11.74
C SER A 215 13.97 9.32 11.03
N SER A 216 15.25 9.33 11.38
CA SER A 216 16.19 8.29 10.92
C SER A 216 16.12 7.00 11.76
N ASN A 217 15.19 6.90 12.71
CA ASN A 217 14.99 5.71 13.51
C ASN A 217 14.44 4.54 12.65
N TYR A 218 14.51 3.35 13.22
CA TYR A 218 13.90 2.18 12.59
C TYR A 218 12.39 2.17 12.80
N TYR A 219 11.65 1.91 11.73
CA TYR A 219 10.20 1.78 11.71
C TYR A 219 9.79 0.32 11.62
N TRP A 220 8.77 -0.07 12.36
CA TRP A 220 8.17 -1.37 12.22
C TRP A 220 7.63 -1.60 10.80
N SER A 221 7.84 -2.79 10.28
CA SER A 221 7.19 -3.26 9.07
C SER A 221 6.15 -4.34 9.41
N SER A 222 5.25 -4.61 8.47
CA SER A 222 4.32 -5.74 8.57
C SER A 222 4.95 -7.09 8.21
N SER A 223 6.23 -7.13 7.86
CA SER A 223 6.95 -8.35 7.54
C SER A 223 7.47 -9.03 8.81
N GLU A 224 7.16 -10.31 8.96
CA GLU A 224 7.54 -11.09 10.12
C GLU A 224 8.89 -11.80 9.90
N TYR A 225 9.73 -11.87 10.96
CA TYR A 225 10.90 -12.73 10.95
C TYR A 225 10.52 -14.12 11.44
N TYR A 226 9.96 -14.22 12.63
CA TYR A 226 9.21 -15.34 13.21
C TYR A 226 8.64 -14.95 14.57
N ASP A 227 8.24 -15.87 15.45
CA ASP A 227 7.44 -15.64 16.67
C ASP A 227 7.90 -14.46 17.56
N TYR A 228 9.21 -14.29 17.80
CA TYR A 228 9.75 -13.23 18.66
C TYR A 228 10.01 -11.91 17.94
N TYR A 229 10.25 -11.91 16.62
CA TYR A 229 10.81 -10.79 15.89
C TYR A 229 10.02 -10.45 14.64
N ALA A 230 9.94 -9.18 14.36
CA ALA A 230 9.48 -8.64 13.07
C ALA A 230 10.57 -7.75 12.46
N TRP A 231 10.50 -7.55 11.15
CA TRP A 231 11.42 -6.68 10.46
C TRP A 231 11.12 -5.22 10.76
N TYR A 232 12.17 -4.44 10.99
CA TYR A 232 12.09 -2.99 11.04
C TYR A 232 13.18 -2.39 10.14
N VAL A 233 12.88 -1.24 9.54
CA VAL A 233 13.66 -0.63 8.48
C VAL A 233 13.92 0.83 8.81
N SER A 234 15.17 1.27 8.61
CA SER A 234 15.54 2.68 8.69
C SER A 234 15.13 3.37 7.37
N PRO A 235 14.25 4.37 7.39
CA PRO A 235 13.82 5.05 6.18
C PRO A 235 14.91 5.98 5.61
N SER A 236 15.95 6.31 6.37
CA SER A 236 17.02 7.22 5.93
C SER A 236 18.04 6.56 5.00
N ASP A 237 18.30 5.27 5.16
CA ASP A 237 19.31 4.50 4.40
C ASP A 237 18.79 3.13 3.92
N GLY A 238 17.59 2.76 4.36
CA GLY A 238 17.00 1.45 4.07
C GLY A 238 17.70 0.29 4.77
N GLY A 239 18.45 0.57 5.83
CA GLY A 239 19.01 -0.45 6.71
C GLY A 239 17.90 -1.28 7.33
N MET A 240 18.06 -2.62 7.32
CA MET A 240 17.05 -3.56 7.82
C MET A 240 17.59 -4.34 9.00
N ASN A 241 16.76 -4.53 10.01
CA ASN A 241 17.12 -5.30 11.19
C ASN A 241 15.89 -6.07 11.72
N PHE A 242 16.12 -7.10 12.53
CA PHE A 242 15.09 -7.97 13.13
C PHE A 242 15.35 -8.24 14.62
N THR A 243 16.33 -7.58 15.25
CA THR A 243 16.77 -7.89 16.62
C THR A 243 15.88 -7.28 17.71
N SER A 244 14.88 -6.46 17.35
CA SER A 244 13.93 -5.93 18.32
C SER A 244 12.75 -6.86 18.50
N ASN A 245 12.47 -7.19 19.76
CA ASN A 245 11.28 -7.98 20.11
C ASN A 245 10.00 -7.26 19.72
N LYS A 246 9.01 -8.00 19.24
CA LYS A 246 7.70 -7.49 18.83
C LYS A 246 6.99 -6.65 19.90
N ASN A 247 7.29 -6.89 21.20
CA ASN A 247 6.69 -6.14 22.32
C ASN A 247 7.40 -4.81 22.64
N LEU A 248 8.45 -4.44 21.90
CA LEU A 248 9.06 -3.12 22.02
C LEU A 248 8.29 -2.08 21.21
N SER A 249 8.27 -0.85 21.72
CA SER A 249 7.62 0.27 21.02
C SER A 249 8.57 0.86 19.96
N GLY A 250 8.06 1.06 18.77
CA GLY A 250 8.75 1.68 17.65
C GLY A 250 7.80 2.52 16.79
N PRO A 251 8.32 3.43 15.97
CA PRO A 251 7.51 4.25 15.08
C PRO A 251 6.84 3.42 13.98
N VAL A 252 5.65 3.87 13.60
CA VAL A 252 4.80 3.34 12.54
C VAL A 252 4.18 4.46 11.73
#